data_cf70ba2c7abf2b1cda2580f07488377b
#
_entry.id   cf70ba2c7abf2b1cda2580f07488377b
#
_cell.length_a   1.000
_cell.length_b   1.000
_cell.length_c   1.000
_cell.angle_alpha   90.00
_cell.angle_beta   90.00
_cell.angle_gamma   90.00
#
_symmetry.space_group_name_H-M   'P 1'
#
loop_
_entity.id
_entity.type
_entity.pdbx_description
1 polymer ?
#
loop_
_entity_poly.entity_id
_entity_poly.type
_entity_poly.pdbx_seq_one_letter_code
_entity_poly.pdbx_strand_id
1 'polypeptide(L)'
;MNPQNTLMALMTLMMVGCTPAREEAKPAGERAATVAEAVAPGAEQAAAQLAASTRHGEWATIPVAGGDSVRAWVVYPERPDSAPVVVVVHEIFGLTTWVRSVADQLAADGYIAIAPDLLTGHGMPMAPDSFMAAEGGIDSAIAMISRLDQDEVMRRIGAVGAWGVALPAASDQWGVVGFCWGGTTVLAAAALIPGLDATVAYYGGIQRDQADMSRTTVPTLALYGGDDARVNATRSYVEESFRAAGVPFESETYEGAGHGFLRQQSGQDGANQRAAAAAWPRMLGWFERYL
;
A
#
# COMPACT_ATOMS: atom_id res chain seq x y z
N MET A 1 83.83 34.54 15.83
CA MET A 1 83.43 33.66 16.97
C MET A 1 82.05 33.17 16.69
N ASN A 2 81.99 31.97 16.59
CA ASN A 2 81.10 30.91 16.12
C ASN A 2 79.56 31.19 16.02
N PRO A 3 78.96 30.77 14.89
CA PRO A 3 77.56 30.76 14.66
C PRO A 3 76.96 29.40 15.04
N GLN A 4 75.80 29.39 15.60
CA GLN A 4 75.03 28.14 15.77
C GLN A 4 73.84 28.09 14.76
N ASN A 5 73.96 27.04 13.93
CA ASN A 5 72.89 26.57 13.05
C ASN A 5 71.68 26.10 13.84
N THR A 6 70.51 26.60 13.46
CA THR A 6 69.24 25.99 13.88
C THR A 6 68.51 25.55 12.64
N LEU A 7 68.47 24.23 12.47
CA LEU A 7 67.76 23.51 11.40
C LEU A 7 66.23 23.55 11.73
N MET A 8 65.49 24.22 10.88
CA MET A 8 64.00 24.24 10.99
C MET A 8 63.44 23.07 10.18
N ALA A 9 63.03 22.02 10.86
CA ALA A 9 62.36 20.88 10.24
C ALA A 9 60.92 21.28 9.86
N LEU A 10 60.63 21.26 8.56
CA LEU A 10 59.31 21.47 7.99
C LEU A 10 58.53 20.15 8.14
N MET A 11 57.57 20.14 9.08
CA MET A 11 56.67 19.01 9.30
C MET A 11 55.45 19.19 8.36
N THR A 12 55.47 18.46 7.24
CA THR A 12 54.32 18.40 6.30
C THR A 12 53.23 17.53 6.90
N LEU A 13 52.16 18.16 7.37
CA LEU A 13 50.94 17.50 7.87
C LEU A 13 50.15 17.00 6.68
N MET A 14 50.21 15.69 6.39
CA MET A 14 49.29 15.03 5.46
C MET A 14 47.91 14.95 6.10
N MET A 15 46.98 15.76 5.66
CA MET A 15 45.58 15.57 5.93
C MET A 15 45.06 14.39 5.13
N VAL A 16 44.89 13.25 5.80
CA VAL A 16 44.13 12.12 5.25
C VAL A 16 42.66 12.51 5.29
N GLY A 17 42.08 12.91 4.15
CA GLY A 17 40.68 13.11 3.97
C GLY A 17 39.92 11.78 4.08
N CYS A 18 39.19 11.56 5.15
CA CYS A 18 38.18 10.51 5.21
C CYS A 18 37.03 10.89 4.29
N THR A 19 37.00 10.32 3.12
CA THR A 19 35.80 10.29 2.28
C THR A 19 34.84 9.27 2.93
N PRO A 20 33.56 9.60 3.22
CA PRO A 20 32.62 8.60 3.69
C PRO A 20 32.43 7.57 2.57
N ALA A 21 32.61 6.31 2.91
CA ALA A 21 32.30 5.21 2.02
C ALA A 21 30.84 5.32 1.58
N ARG A 22 30.63 5.45 0.30
CA ARG A 22 29.31 5.33 -0.34
C ARG A 22 28.89 3.88 -0.12
N GLU A 23 27.86 3.67 0.70
CA GLU A 23 27.26 2.35 0.90
C GLU A 23 26.78 1.85 -0.46
N GLU A 24 27.46 0.87 -1.01
CA GLU A 24 27.07 0.21 -2.25
C GLU A 24 25.76 -0.52 -1.97
N ALA A 25 24.74 -0.22 -2.76
CA ALA A 25 23.46 -0.92 -2.75
C ALA A 25 23.74 -2.43 -2.83
N LYS A 26 23.24 -3.17 -1.84
CA LYS A 26 23.32 -4.62 -1.77
C LYS A 26 22.75 -5.19 -3.08
N PRO A 27 23.47 -6.07 -3.80
CA PRO A 27 22.93 -6.67 -5.02
C PRO A 27 21.67 -7.43 -4.65
N ALA A 28 20.59 -7.20 -5.42
CA ALA A 28 19.35 -7.97 -5.30
C ALA A 28 19.70 -9.45 -5.37
N GLY A 29 19.52 -10.15 -4.25
CA GLY A 29 19.76 -11.58 -4.17
C GLY A 29 18.90 -12.27 -5.22
N GLU A 30 19.55 -13.09 -6.03
CA GLU A 30 18.91 -13.96 -7.02
C GLU A 30 17.95 -14.90 -6.27
N ARG A 31 16.68 -14.51 -6.18
CA ARG A 31 15.62 -15.37 -5.67
C ARG A 31 15.47 -16.50 -6.67
N ALA A 32 15.72 -17.74 -6.24
CA ALA A 32 15.55 -18.92 -7.08
C ALA A 32 14.14 -18.89 -7.70
N ALA A 33 14.08 -18.72 -9.01
CA ALA A 33 12.85 -18.75 -9.80
C ALA A 33 12.26 -20.18 -9.74
N THR A 34 11.38 -20.45 -8.78
CA THR A 34 10.50 -21.63 -8.78
C THR A 34 9.35 -21.45 -7.77
N VAL A 35 8.47 -20.56 -8.02
CA VAL A 35 7.01 -20.63 -7.84
C VAL A 35 6.48 -19.52 -8.71
N ALA A 36 5.55 -19.80 -9.61
CA ALA A 36 4.80 -18.74 -10.27
C ALA A 36 4.23 -17.86 -9.13
N GLU A 37 4.65 -16.59 -9.03
CA GLU A 37 4.18 -15.70 -8.00
C GLU A 37 2.66 -15.71 -8.05
N ALA A 38 2.04 -16.21 -6.98
CA ALA A 38 0.59 -16.35 -6.94
C ALA A 38 0.02 -14.93 -6.85
N VAL A 39 -0.77 -14.55 -7.82
CA VAL A 39 -1.52 -13.27 -7.81
C VAL A 39 -2.68 -13.42 -6.83
N ALA A 40 -3.07 -12.33 -6.15
CA ALA A 40 -4.31 -12.32 -5.36
C ALA A 40 -5.49 -12.80 -6.21
N PRO A 41 -6.41 -13.59 -5.65
CA PRO A 41 -7.55 -14.12 -6.41
C PRO A 41 -8.47 -13.00 -6.86
N GLY A 42 -9.16 -13.22 -7.97
CA GLY A 42 -10.35 -12.43 -8.31
C GLY A 42 -11.49 -12.68 -7.32
N ALA A 43 -12.53 -11.87 -7.38
CA ALA A 43 -13.67 -11.99 -6.45
C ALA A 43 -14.36 -13.37 -6.52
N GLU A 44 -14.38 -13.99 -7.69
CA GLU A 44 -15.01 -15.30 -7.92
C GLU A 44 -14.29 -16.44 -7.18
N GLN A 45 -12.96 -16.33 -6.99
CA GLN A 45 -12.12 -17.34 -6.36
C GLN A 45 -11.86 -17.06 -4.87
N ALA A 46 -12.11 -15.84 -4.41
CA ALA A 46 -11.72 -15.33 -3.10
C ALA A 46 -12.21 -16.19 -1.92
N ALA A 47 -13.47 -16.62 -1.94
CA ALA A 47 -14.03 -17.44 -0.88
C ALA A 47 -13.38 -18.83 -0.78
N ALA A 48 -13.12 -19.45 -1.92
CA ALA A 48 -12.48 -20.76 -1.98
C ALA A 48 -11.02 -20.67 -1.52
N GLN A 49 -10.29 -19.63 -1.91
CA GLN A 49 -8.91 -19.41 -1.50
C GLN A 49 -8.80 -19.15 0.01
N LEU A 50 -9.66 -18.30 0.57
CA LEU A 50 -9.68 -18.08 2.03
C LEU A 50 -10.01 -19.35 2.82
N ALA A 51 -10.94 -20.15 2.32
CA ALA A 51 -11.30 -21.41 2.97
C ALA A 51 -10.16 -22.46 2.92
N ALA A 52 -9.29 -22.38 1.93
CA ALA A 52 -8.13 -23.26 1.76
C ALA A 52 -6.86 -22.71 2.44
N SER A 53 -6.87 -21.47 2.90
CA SER A 53 -5.70 -20.84 3.55
C SER A 53 -5.40 -21.52 4.89
N THR A 54 -4.11 -21.80 5.13
CA THR A 54 -3.58 -22.31 6.39
C THR A 54 -3.00 -21.21 7.28
N ARG A 55 -2.91 -19.99 6.77
CA ARG A 55 -2.34 -18.85 7.49
C ARG A 55 -3.22 -18.41 8.66
N HIS A 56 -2.56 -17.95 9.73
CA HIS A 56 -3.28 -17.38 10.86
C HIS A 56 -3.91 -16.05 10.48
N GLY A 57 -5.24 -15.99 10.52
CA GLY A 57 -6.02 -14.77 10.34
C GLY A 57 -6.97 -14.55 11.50
N GLU A 58 -7.06 -13.32 12.00
CA GLU A 58 -7.92 -12.97 13.14
C GLU A 58 -8.58 -11.60 12.99
N TRP A 59 -9.68 -11.42 13.72
CA TRP A 59 -10.32 -10.12 13.86
C TRP A 59 -9.70 -9.35 15.02
N ALA A 60 -9.29 -8.11 14.75
CA ALA A 60 -8.86 -7.16 15.77
C ALA A 60 -9.82 -5.97 15.85
N THR A 61 -9.96 -5.38 17.05
CA THR A 61 -10.57 -4.08 17.25
C THR A 61 -9.48 -3.11 17.65
N ILE A 62 -9.15 -2.19 16.76
CA ILE A 62 -8.01 -1.28 16.88
C ILE A 62 -8.52 0.06 17.41
N PRO A 63 -8.00 0.53 18.56
CA PRO A 63 -8.41 1.82 19.11
C PRO A 63 -7.89 2.97 18.24
N VAL A 64 -8.73 3.98 18.07
CA VAL A 64 -8.41 5.22 17.35
C VAL A 64 -8.54 6.39 18.30
N ALA A 65 -7.72 7.41 18.12
CA ALA A 65 -7.77 8.63 18.96
C ALA A 65 -9.15 9.27 18.95
N GLY A 66 -9.58 9.78 20.11
CA GLY A 66 -10.91 10.38 20.28
C GLY A 66 -11.98 9.41 20.77
N GLY A 67 -11.61 8.17 21.17
CA GLY A 67 -12.54 7.17 21.70
C GLY A 67 -13.22 6.34 20.60
N ASP A 68 -12.78 6.47 19.35
CA ASP A 68 -13.23 5.65 18.22
C ASP A 68 -12.46 4.31 18.18
N SER A 69 -12.94 3.37 17.37
CA SER A 69 -12.27 2.12 17.07
C SER A 69 -12.60 1.64 15.67
N VAL A 70 -11.68 0.93 15.06
CA VAL A 70 -11.89 0.29 13.76
C VAL A 70 -11.68 -1.21 13.88
N ARG A 71 -12.60 -1.99 13.33
CA ARG A 71 -12.45 -3.43 13.21
C ARG A 71 -11.58 -3.73 11.99
N ALA A 72 -10.64 -4.67 12.13
CA ALA A 72 -9.76 -5.06 11.05
C ALA A 72 -9.60 -6.58 10.98
N TRP A 73 -9.38 -7.09 9.77
CA TRP A 73 -8.91 -8.45 9.52
C TRP A 73 -7.39 -8.42 9.43
N VAL A 74 -6.72 -9.20 10.28
CA VAL A 74 -5.26 -9.28 10.36
C VAL A 74 -4.82 -10.66 9.90
N VAL A 75 -3.82 -10.74 9.01
CA VAL A 75 -3.24 -12.01 8.56
C VAL A 75 -1.73 -11.94 8.70
N TYR A 76 -1.16 -12.99 9.27
CA TYR A 76 0.26 -13.09 9.55
C TYR A 76 0.98 -13.98 8.53
N PRO A 77 2.19 -13.59 8.09
CA PRO A 77 3.00 -14.43 7.22
C PRO A 77 3.61 -15.61 7.98
N GLU A 78 3.85 -16.71 7.28
CA GLU A 78 4.55 -17.89 7.81
C GLU A 78 6.08 -17.69 7.69
N ARG A 79 6.67 -16.87 8.58
CA ARG A 79 8.11 -16.57 8.58
C ARG A 79 8.65 -16.41 10.01
N PRO A 80 9.95 -16.74 10.26
CA PRO A 80 10.53 -16.67 11.60
C PRO A 80 11.02 -15.26 12.00
N ASP A 81 11.25 -14.37 11.04
CA ASP A 81 11.75 -13.01 11.20
C ASP A 81 10.61 -11.99 11.17
N SER A 82 10.88 -10.79 11.66
CA SER A 82 9.91 -9.68 11.62
C SER A 82 9.51 -9.34 10.18
N ALA A 83 8.26 -8.95 10.00
CA ALA A 83 7.68 -8.64 8.70
C ALA A 83 7.19 -7.18 8.64
N PRO A 84 7.34 -6.49 7.48
CA PRO A 84 6.73 -5.20 7.29
C PRO A 84 5.20 -5.31 7.27
N VAL A 85 4.54 -4.21 7.66
CA VAL A 85 3.08 -4.15 7.71
C VAL A 85 2.54 -3.54 6.43
N VAL A 86 1.48 -4.15 5.86
CA VAL A 86 0.72 -3.56 4.75
C VAL A 86 -0.74 -3.41 5.15
N VAL A 87 -1.21 -2.17 5.20
CA VAL A 87 -2.62 -1.86 5.42
C VAL A 87 -3.36 -1.93 4.08
N VAL A 88 -4.47 -2.67 4.03
CA VAL A 88 -5.24 -2.96 2.82
C VAL A 88 -6.56 -2.19 2.84
N VAL A 89 -6.67 -1.12 2.05
CA VAL A 89 -7.85 -0.25 2.00
C VAL A 89 -8.84 -0.77 0.95
N HIS A 90 -10.04 -1.11 1.41
CA HIS A 90 -11.11 -1.71 0.62
C HIS A 90 -11.71 -0.76 -0.44
N GLU A 91 -12.49 -1.32 -1.36
CA GLU A 91 -13.32 -0.59 -2.33
C GLU A 91 -14.57 0.04 -1.65
N ILE A 92 -15.44 0.63 -2.44
CA ILE A 92 -16.76 1.14 -1.97
C ILE A 92 -17.63 0.06 -1.30
N PHE A 93 -17.30 -1.21 -1.44
CA PHE A 93 -18.07 -2.36 -0.96
C PHE A 93 -17.77 -2.75 0.49
N GLY A 94 -16.88 -2.02 1.19
CA GLY A 94 -16.46 -2.38 2.54
C GLY A 94 -15.47 -3.57 2.56
N LEU A 95 -15.25 -4.14 3.74
CA LEU A 95 -14.33 -5.25 3.95
C LEU A 95 -14.95 -6.59 3.51
N THR A 96 -15.04 -6.79 2.20
CA THR A 96 -15.57 -8.01 1.57
C THR A 96 -14.64 -9.21 1.73
N THR A 97 -15.13 -10.40 1.40
CA THR A 97 -14.34 -11.63 1.32
C THR A 97 -13.15 -11.46 0.37
N TRP A 98 -13.34 -10.74 -0.76
CA TRP A 98 -12.26 -10.47 -1.69
C TRP A 98 -11.12 -9.65 -1.05
N VAL A 99 -11.42 -8.58 -0.33
CA VAL A 99 -10.38 -7.77 0.35
C VAL A 99 -9.62 -8.60 1.38
N ARG A 100 -10.32 -9.47 2.12
CA ARG A 100 -9.68 -10.41 3.06
C ARG A 100 -8.78 -11.42 2.36
N SER A 101 -9.15 -11.88 1.15
CA SER A 101 -8.30 -12.79 0.37
C SER A 101 -7.07 -12.07 -0.22
N VAL A 102 -7.16 -10.78 -0.51
CA VAL A 102 -6.01 -9.95 -0.87
C VAL A 102 -5.05 -9.84 0.32
N ALA A 103 -5.56 -9.60 1.54
CA ALA A 103 -4.74 -9.59 2.74
C ALA A 103 -4.07 -10.94 3.00
N ASP A 104 -4.79 -12.05 2.79
CA ASP A 104 -4.25 -13.39 2.89
C ASP A 104 -3.13 -13.66 1.89
N GLN A 105 -3.26 -13.18 0.64
CA GLN A 105 -2.21 -13.29 -0.37
C GLN A 105 -0.99 -12.43 -0.03
N LEU A 106 -1.16 -11.20 0.47
CA LEU A 106 -0.04 -10.38 0.95
C LEU A 106 0.71 -11.06 2.10
N ALA A 107 0.00 -11.76 2.98
CA ALA A 107 0.64 -12.54 4.03
C ALA A 107 1.40 -13.75 3.45
N ALA A 108 0.91 -14.39 2.39
CA ALA A 108 1.68 -15.40 1.64
C ALA A 108 2.98 -14.83 1.06
N ASP A 109 2.94 -13.56 0.63
CA ASP A 109 4.08 -12.83 0.07
C ASP A 109 5.02 -12.25 1.13
N GLY A 110 4.74 -12.47 2.43
CA GLY A 110 5.66 -12.19 3.52
C GLY A 110 5.37 -10.91 4.33
N TYR A 111 4.21 -10.29 4.18
CA TYR A 111 3.80 -9.09 4.91
C TYR A 111 2.82 -9.43 6.04
N ILE A 112 2.83 -8.69 7.14
CA ILE A 112 1.68 -8.63 8.04
C ILE A 112 0.62 -7.78 7.35
N ALA A 113 -0.48 -8.39 6.89
CA ALA A 113 -1.52 -7.69 6.18
C ALA A 113 -2.69 -7.35 7.10
N ILE A 114 -3.07 -6.07 7.14
CA ILE A 114 -4.16 -5.58 7.99
C ILE A 114 -5.20 -4.88 7.12
N ALA A 115 -6.38 -5.46 7.03
CA ALA A 115 -7.50 -4.89 6.28
C ALA A 115 -8.56 -4.28 7.23
N PRO A 116 -8.55 -2.95 7.44
CA PRO A 116 -9.55 -2.28 8.26
C PRO A 116 -10.90 -2.25 7.56
N ASP A 117 -11.97 -2.44 8.34
CA ASP A 117 -13.33 -2.09 7.94
C ASP A 117 -13.58 -0.61 8.25
N LEU A 118 -13.25 0.25 7.29
CA LEU A 118 -13.40 1.71 7.45
C LEU A 118 -14.87 2.16 7.59
N LEU A 119 -15.83 1.25 7.33
CA LEU A 119 -17.25 1.46 7.58
C LEU A 119 -17.70 0.98 8.98
N THR A 120 -16.76 0.60 9.86
CA THR A 120 -17.07 0.30 11.27
C THR A 120 -17.82 1.48 11.92
N GLY A 121 -18.98 1.20 12.52
CA GLY A 121 -19.84 2.24 13.13
C GLY A 121 -20.74 2.99 12.14
N HIS A 122 -20.62 2.81 10.83
CA HIS A 122 -21.41 3.49 9.80
C HIS A 122 -22.57 2.66 9.24
N GLY A 123 -22.85 1.50 9.85
CA GLY A 123 -24.00 0.66 9.48
C GLY A 123 -23.72 -0.49 8.53
N MET A 124 -22.48 -0.65 8.06
CA MET A 124 -22.11 -1.83 7.27
C MET A 124 -22.12 -3.09 8.16
N PRO A 125 -22.83 -4.18 7.75
CA PRO A 125 -22.86 -5.41 8.52
C PRO A 125 -21.51 -6.15 8.48
N MET A 126 -21.32 -7.09 9.42
CA MET A 126 -20.13 -7.93 9.52
C MET A 126 -19.88 -8.83 8.29
N ALA A 127 -20.92 -9.10 7.49
CA ALA A 127 -20.85 -9.89 6.26
C ALA A 127 -21.25 -9.02 5.06
N PRO A 128 -20.38 -8.10 4.61
CA PRO A 128 -20.72 -7.14 3.56
C PRO A 128 -21.04 -7.81 2.23
N ASP A 129 -20.52 -9.00 1.92
CA ASP A 129 -20.83 -9.70 0.66
C ASP A 129 -22.31 -10.01 0.53
N SER A 130 -22.96 -10.49 1.59
CA SER A 130 -24.41 -10.76 1.59
C SER A 130 -25.23 -9.48 1.52
N PHE A 131 -24.79 -8.42 2.18
CA PHE A 131 -25.39 -7.10 2.10
C PHE A 131 -25.31 -6.53 0.68
N MET A 132 -24.14 -6.66 0.04
CA MET A 132 -23.92 -6.19 -1.33
C MET A 132 -24.73 -6.96 -2.38
N ALA A 133 -25.00 -8.25 -2.12
CA ALA A 133 -25.84 -9.09 -2.99
C ALA A 133 -27.34 -8.81 -2.84
N ALA A 134 -27.77 -8.13 -1.78
CA ALA A 134 -29.16 -7.75 -1.58
C ALA A 134 -29.55 -6.56 -2.49
N GLU A 135 -30.85 -6.44 -2.79
CA GLU A 135 -31.39 -5.31 -3.55
C GLU A 135 -31.07 -3.98 -2.84
N GLY A 136 -30.50 -3.03 -3.59
CA GLY A 136 -30.06 -1.73 -3.07
C GLY A 136 -28.83 -1.75 -2.17
N GLY A 137 -28.17 -2.91 -1.98
CA GLY A 137 -26.97 -3.04 -1.15
C GLY A 137 -25.80 -2.20 -1.66
N ILE A 138 -25.57 -2.18 -2.97
CA ILE A 138 -24.53 -1.37 -3.61
C ILE A 138 -24.76 0.12 -3.40
N ASP A 139 -26.00 0.60 -3.64
CA ASP A 139 -26.35 2.01 -3.49
C ASP A 139 -26.22 2.44 -2.02
N SER A 140 -26.58 1.56 -1.09
CA SER A 140 -26.43 1.79 0.35
C SER A 140 -24.94 1.88 0.74
N ALA A 141 -24.07 1.03 0.22
CA ALA A 141 -22.63 1.08 0.47
C ALA A 141 -22.01 2.36 -0.09
N ILE A 142 -22.38 2.76 -1.31
CA ILE A 142 -21.96 4.03 -1.92
C ILE A 142 -22.39 5.21 -1.03
N ALA A 143 -23.64 5.18 -0.52
CA ALA A 143 -24.14 6.22 0.38
C ALA A 143 -23.40 6.26 1.73
N MET A 144 -22.98 5.12 2.27
CA MET A 144 -22.14 5.05 3.48
C MET A 144 -20.75 5.65 3.21
N ILE A 145 -20.08 5.20 2.16
CA ILE A 145 -18.74 5.71 1.75
C ILE A 145 -18.77 7.23 1.51
N SER A 146 -19.80 7.74 0.85
CA SER A 146 -19.92 9.18 0.54
C SER A 146 -20.13 10.07 1.76
N ARG A 147 -20.45 9.48 2.91
CA ARG A 147 -20.63 10.20 4.20
C ARG A 147 -19.41 10.13 5.10
N LEU A 148 -18.39 9.31 4.72
CA LEU A 148 -17.18 9.23 5.51
C LEU A 148 -16.43 10.55 5.46
N ASP A 149 -16.06 11.04 6.63
CA ASP A 149 -15.17 12.16 6.78
C ASP A 149 -13.71 11.75 6.44
N GLN A 150 -13.04 12.52 5.60
CA GLN A 150 -11.68 12.20 5.16
C GLN A 150 -10.70 12.15 6.33
N ASP A 151 -10.81 13.09 7.27
CA ASP A 151 -9.91 13.12 8.43
C ASP A 151 -10.13 11.91 9.33
N GLU A 152 -11.39 11.44 9.47
CA GLU A 152 -11.69 10.18 10.16
C GLU A 152 -11.02 8.99 9.46
N VAL A 153 -11.15 8.88 8.16
CA VAL A 153 -10.52 7.80 7.37
C VAL A 153 -9.00 7.81 7.54
N MET A 154 -8.36 8.99 7.44
CA MET A 154 -6.91 9.12 7.62
C MET A 154 -6.48 8.77 9.05
N ARG A 155 -7.22 9.20 10.07
CA ARG A 155 -6.94 8.81 11.46
C ARG A 155 -7.05 7.30 11.68
N ARG A 156 -8.07 6.66 11.10
CA ARG A 156 -8.26 5.20 11.18
C ARG A 156 -7.11 4.45 10.50
N ILE A 157 -6.74 4.82 9.28
CA ILE A 157 -5.61 4.19 8.57
C ILE A 157 -4.30 4.39 9.35
N GLY A 158 -4.02 5.59 9.83
CA GLY A 158 -2.82 5.89 10.62
C GLY A 158 -2.78 5.09 11.94
N ALA A 159 -3.92 4.96 12.63
CA ALA A 159 -4.02 4.16 13.85
C ALA A 159 -3.79 2.67 13.57
N VAL A 160 -4.29 2.15 12.45
CA VAL A 160 -4.07 0.76 12.01
C VAL A 160 -2.60 0.50 11.71
N GLY A 161 -1.93 1.41 10.97
CA GLY A 161 -0.50 1.30 10.71
C GLY A 161 0.33 1.33 11.99
N ALA A 162 0.07 2.30 12.88
CA ALA A 162 0.76 2.42 14.17
C ALA A 162 0.53 1.19 15.07
N TRP A 163 -0.68 0.63 15.08
CA TRP A 163 -0.99 -0.60 15.81
C TRP A 163 -0.24 -1.79 15.19
N GLY A 164 -0.18 -1.86 13.85
CA GLY A 164 0.48 -2.92 13.12
C GLY A 164 1.97 -3.00 13.42
N VAL A 165 2.70 -1.89 13.33
CA VAL A 165 4.14 -1.87 13.63
C VAL A 165 4.47 -2.08 15.12
N ALA A 166 3.49 -1.95 16.01
CA ALA A 166 3.64 -2.29 17.42
C ALA A 166 3.46 -3.79 17.72
N LEU A 167 3.08 -4.61 16.74
CA LEU A 167 2.99 -6.06 16.91
C LEU A 167 4.38 -6.67 17.09
N PRO A 168 4.54 -7.67 18.00
CA PRO A 168 5.85 -8.30 18.24
C PRO A 168 6.50 -8.94 17.01
N ALA A 169 5.70 -9.32 16.01
CA ALA A 169 6.16 -9.93 14.76
C ALA A 169 6.43 -8.90 13.65
N ALA A 170 6.16 -7.61 13.89
CA ALA A 170 6.33 -6.56 12.88
C ALA A 170 7.75 -5.97 12.88
N SER A 171 8.19 -5.52 11.70
CA SER A 171 9.27 -4.51 11.58
C SER A 171 8.70 -3.13 11.90
N ASP A 172 9.54 -2.10 11.88
CA ASP A 172 9.16 -0.70 12.08
C ASP A 172 8.64 -0.01 10.80
N GLN A 173 8.54 -0.73 9.69
CA GLN A 173 8.13 -0.22 8.38
C GLN A 173 6.70 -0.63 8.04
N TRP A 174 5.97 0.30 7.41
CA TRP A 174 4.61 0.01 6.96
C TRP A 174 4.22 0.75 5.69
N GLY A 175 3.40 0.08 4.89
CA GLY A 175 2.84 0.62 3.67
C GLY A 175 1.32 0.50 3.62
N VAL A 176 0.72 1.14 2.60
CA VAL A 176 -0.72 1.04 2.34
C VAL A 176 -0.96 0.69 0.89
N VAL A 177 -1.84 -0.27 0.65
CA VAL A 177 -2.40 -0.54 -0.67
C VAL A 177 -3.91 -0.30 -0.65
N GLY A 178 -4.45 0.23 -1.73
CA GLY A 178 -5.89 0.45 -1.82
C GLY A 178 -6.43 0.30 -3.24
N PHE A 179 -7.73 0.00 -3.32
CA PHE A 179 -8.43 -0.38 -4.55
C PHE A 179 -9.62 0.52 -4.80
N CYS A 180 -9.81 1.02 -6.01
CA CYS A 180 -10.96 1.88 -6.39
C CYS A 180 -11.03 3.13 -5.49
N TRP A 181 -12.07 3.28 -4.67
CA TRP A 181 -12.15 4.31 -3.65
C TRP A 181 -10.96 4.23 -2.68
N GLY A 182 -10.56 3.03 -2.26
CA GLY A 182 -9.36 2.82 -1.46
C GLY A 182 -8.09 3.28 -2.18
N GLY A 183 -7.99 3.12 -3.50
CA GLY A 183 -6.88 3.65 -4.29
C GLY A 183 -6.84 5.19 -4.27
N THR A 184 -8.00 5.86 -4.36
CA THR A 184 -8.11 7.31 -4.17
C THR A 184 -7.71 7.71 -2.75
N THR A 185 -8.16 6.97 -1.75
CA THR A 185 -7.84 7.17 -0.33
C THR A 185 -6.34 7.05 -0.08
N VAL A 186 -5.67 6.09 -0.71
CA VAL A 186 -4.22 5.88 -0.59
C VAL A 186 -3.41 7.02 -1.21
N LEU A 187 -3.85 7.57 -2.34
CA LEU A 187 -3.24 8.77 -2.91
C LEU A 187 -3.33 9.96 -1.92
N ALA A 188 -4.48 10.15 -1.27
CA ALA A 188 -4.62 11.16 -0.23
C ALA A 188 -3.75 10.87 1.01
N ALA A 189 -3.64 9.60 1.42
CA ALA A 189 -2.81 9.17 2.55
C ALA A 189 -1.33 9.53 2.36
N ALA A 190 -0.81 9.46 1.14
CA ALA A 190 0.56 9.87 0.81
C ALA A 190 0.86 11.35 1.15
N ALA A 191 -0.17 12.19 1.20
CA ALA A 191 -0.04 13.61 1.56
C ALA A 191 -0.42 13.91 3.02
N LEU A 192 -1.19 13.02 3.68
CA LEU A 192 -1.87 13.34 4.93
C LEU A 192 -1.42 12.48 6.13
N ILE A 193 -0.80 11.32 5.90
CA ILE A 193 -0.40 10.41 6.99
C ILE A 193 1.12 10.48 7.19
N PRO A 194 1.59 11.06 8.30
CA PRO A 194 3.02 11.09 8.62
C PRO A 194 3.54 9.69 9.01
N GLY A 195 4.80 9.39 8.66
CA GLY A 195 5.45 8.14 9.04
C GLY A 195 4.98 6.91 8.24
N LEU A 196 4.31 7.13 7.11
CA LEU A 196 4.00 6.11 6.12
C LEU A 196 5.19 5.98 5.15
N ASP A 197 5.66 4.75 4.90
CA ASP A 197 6.89 4.51 4.13
C ASP A 197 6.63 4.30 2.64
N ALA A 198 5.49 3.69 2.26
CA ALA A 198 5.14 3.44 0.86
C ALA A 198 3.64 3.35 0.63
N THR A 199 3.19 3.74 -0.57
CA THR A 199 1.80 3.55 -1.00
C THR A 199 1.68 2.92 -2.38
N VAL A 200 0.61 2.13 -2.57
CA VAL A 200 0.23 1.57 -3.87
C VAL A 200 -1.26 1.79 -4.13
N ALA A 201 -1.59 2.49 -5.20
CA ALA A 201 -2.96 2.80 -5.58
C ALA A 201 -3.37 2.00 -6.83
N TYR A 202 -4.31 1.07 -6.68
CA TYR A 202 -4.92 0.36 -7.81
C TYR A 202 -6.16 1.12 -8.28
N TYR A 203 -6.20 1.47 -9.56
CA TYR A 203 -7.31 2.16 -10.24
C TYR A 203 -7.99 3.24 -9.37
N GLY A 204 -7.17 3.97 -8.62
CA GLY A 204 -7.55 5.15 -7.85
C GLY A 204 -7.24 6.43 -8.60
N GLY A 205 -8.11 7.42 -8.49
CA GLY A 205 -7.90 8.75 -9.08
C GLY A 205 -8.28 9.82 -8.07
N ILE A 206 -7.53 10.91 -8.03
CA ILE A 206 -7.78 12.03 -7.12
C ILE A 206 -7.84 13.35 -7.89
N GLN A 207 -8.75 14.23 -7.51
CA GLN A 207 -8.90 15.56 -8.07
C GLN A 207 -8.41 16.64 -7.09
N ARG A 208 -8.19 17.86 -7.61
CA ARG A 208 -7.61 18.98 -6.83
C ARG A 208 -8.44 19.38 -5.60
N ASP A 209 -9.75 19.19 -5.67
CA ASP A 209 -10.69 19.51 -4.58
C ASP A 209 -10.80 18.41 -3.52
N GLN A 210 -10.23 17.24 -3.78
CA GLN A 210 -10.27 16.11 -2.86
C GLN A 210 -9.10 16.07 -1.89
N ALA A 211 -7.89 16.47 -2.31
CA ALA A 211 -6.74 16.61 -1.43
C ALA A 211 -5.68 17.53 -2.04
N ASP A 212 -4.96 18.25 -1.17
CA ASP A 212 -3.78 19.02 -1.54
C ASP A 212 -2.57 18.09 -1.68
N MET A 213 -2.39 17.56 -2.88
CA MET A 213 -1.29 16.66 -3.22
C MET A 213 0.09 17.31 -3.24
N SER A 214 0.18 18.66 -3.09
CA SER A 214 1.48 19.34 -2.97
C SER A 214 2.23 19.00 -1.68
N ARG A 215 1.52 18.41 -0.71
CA ARG A 215 2.05 17.99 0.59
C ARG A 215 2.51 16.52 0.61
N THR A 216 2.44 15.82 -0.52
CA THR A 216 2.86 14.42 -0.57
C THR A 216 4.32 14.24 -0.19
N THR A 217 4.61 13.25 0.64
CA THR A 217 5.96 12.93 1.14
C THR A 217 6.32 11.46 0.97
N VAL A 218 5.37 10.63 0.56
CA VAL A 218 5.48 9.16 0.55
C VAL A 218 5.68 8.64 -0.87
N PRO A 219 6.70 7.80 -1.12
CA PRO A 219 6.87 7.09 -2.38
C PRO A 219 5.59 6.35 -2.78
N THR A 220 5.11 6.57 -4.01
CA THR A 220 3.81 6.07 -4.47
C THR A 220 3.90 5.38 -5.82
N LEU A 221 3.30 4.20 -5.93
CA LEU A 221 3.04 3.48 -7.18
C LEU A 221 1.54 3.56 -7.51
N ALA A 222 1.21 3.94 -8.74
CA ALA A 222 -0.17 3.97 -9.24
C ALA A 222 -0.36 3.03 -10.44
N LEU A 223 -1.35 2.14 -10.34
CA LEU A 223 -1.62 1.07 -11.31
C LEU A 223 -3.00 1.28 -11.94
N TYR A 224 -3.05 1.54 -13.23
CA TYR A 224 -4.24 2.01 -13.94
C TYR A 224 -4.73 1.00 -14.98
N GLY A 225 -6.06 0.86 -15.10
CA GLY A 225 -6.67 0.20 -16.25
C GLY A 225 -6.73 1.13 -17.47
N GLY A 226 -6.33 0.66 -18.65
CA GLY A 226 -6.34 1.46 -19.88
C GLY A 226 -7.74 1.95 -20.26
N ASP A 227 -8.75 1.12 -20.02
CA ASP A 227 -10.15 1.40 -20.34
C ASP A 227 -10.91 2.09 -19.19
N ASP A 228 -10.21 2.61 -18.16
CA ASP A 228 -10.80 3.41 -17.08
C ASP A 228 -10.66 4.91 -17.36
N ALA A 229 -11.44 5.43 -18.30
CA ALA A 229 -11.38 6.83 -18.71
C ALA A 229 -11.57 7.83 -17.54
N ARG A 230 -12.43 7.49 -16.56
CA ARG A 230 -12.73 8.33 -15.41
C ARG A 230 -11.50 8.54 -14.52
N VAL A 231 -10.80 7.46 -14.19
CA VAL A 231 -9.59 7.52 -13.36
C VAL A 231 -8.44 8.12 -14.18
N ASN A 232 -8.27 7.70 -15.42
CA ASN A 232 -7.19 8.18 -16.30
C ASN A 232 -7.23 9.71 -16.51
N ALA A 233 -8.41 10.33 -16.47
CA ALA A 233 -8.55 11.78 -16.55
C ALA A 233 -7.89 12.54 -15.36
N THR A 234 -7.60 11.87 -14.24
CA THR A 234 -6.97 12.50 -13.07
C THR A 234 -5.45 12.34 -13.03
N ARG A 235 -4.86 11.52 -13.90
CA ARG A 235 -3.44 11.12 -13.84
C ARG A 235 -2.48 12.30 -13.94
N SER A 236 -2.72 13.24 -14.86
CA SER A 236 -1.82 14.38 -15.05
C SER A 236 -1.69 15.22 -13.77
N TYR A 237 -2.79 15.40 -13.02
CA TYR A 237 -2.74 16.08 -11.74
C TYR A 237 -1.89 15.34 -10.70
N VAL A 238 -2.05 14.01 -10.59
CA VAL A 238 -1.26 13.17 -9.68
C VAL A 238 0.23 13.25 -10.04
N GLU A 239 0.57 12.99 -11.30
CA GLU A 239 1.96 12.99 -11.80
C GLU A 239 2.66 14.36 -11.61
N GLU A 240 1.94 15.46 -11.90
CA GLU A 240 2.45 16.82 -11.70
C GLU A 240 2.71 17.11 -10.22
N SER A 241 1.81 16.67 -9.34
CA SER A 241 1.91 16.91 -7.89
C SER A 241 3.13 16.22 -7.29
N PHE A 242 3.34 14.93 -7.60
CA PHE A 242 4.51 14.18 -7.14
C PHE A 242 5.82 14.73 -7.71
N ARG A 243 5.82 15.12 -8.99
CA ARG A 243 6.98 15.76 -9.62
C ARG A 243 7.31 17.09 -8.93
N ALA A 244 6.31 17.89 -8.62
CA ALA A 244 6.49 19.18 -7.93
C ALA A 244 7.00 18.99 -6.50
N ALA A 245 6.56 17.96 -5.80
CA ALA A 245 7.01 17.59 -4.45
C ALA A 245 8.42 16.97 -4.45
N GLY A 246 8.92 16.47 -5.58
CA GLY A 246 10.21 15.80 -5.66
C GLY A 246 10.21 14.40 -5.00
N VAL A 247 9.03 13.79 -4.85
CA VAL A 247 8.83 12.49 -4.21
C VAL A 247 8.81 11.38 -5.28
N PRO A 248 9.39 10.20 -5.03
CA PRO A 248 9.35 9.09 -5.96
C PRO A 248 7.90 8.70 -6.32
N PHE A 249 7.62 8.69 -7.62
CA PHE A 249 6.33 8.29 -8.16
C PHE A 249 6.55 7.47 -9.43
N GLU A 250 5.91 6.30 -9.47
CA GLU A 250 5.86 5.48 -10.67
C GLU A 250 4.40 5.17 -11.00
N SER A 251 4.08 5.07 -12.27
CA SER A 251 2.75 4.66 -12.71
C SER A 251 2.82 3.70 -13.88
N GLU A 252 1.87 2.77 -13.94
CA GLU A 252 1.75 1.82 -15.04
C GLU A 252 0.29 1.73 -15.49
N THR A 253 0.09 1.56 -16.79
CA THR A 253 -1.25 1.43 -17.41
C THR A 253 -1.32 0.13 -18.17
N TYR A 254 -2.32 -0.66 -17.85
CA TYR A 254 -2.57 -1.96 -18.47
C TYR A 254 -3.62 -1.82 -19.56
N GLU A 255 -3.17 -1.90 -20.80
CA GLU A 255 -4.02 -1.73 -21.99
C GLU A 255 -5.19 -2.72 -22.02
N GLY A 256 -6.39 -2.23 -22.33
CA GLY A 256 -7.62 -3.00 -22.38
C GLY A 256 -8.17 -3.44 -21.02
N ALA A 257 -7.45 -3.23 -19.93
CA ALA A 257 -7.95 -3.54 -18.59
C ALA A 257 -8.93 -2.46 -18.13
N GLY A 258 -10.02 -2.88 -17.50
CA GLY A 258 -11.06 -1.99 -16.97
C GLY A 258 -10.81 -1.56 -15.53
N HIS A 259 -11.71 -0.71 -15.01
CA HIS A 259 -11.76 -0.40 -13.57
C HIS A 259 -11.97 -1.67 -12.75
N GLY A 260 -11.22 -1.84 -11.66
CA GLY A 260 -11.34 -3.02 -10.80
C GLY A 260 -10.72 -4.30 -11.37
N PHE A 261 -9.73 -4.20 -12.27
CA PHE A 261 -9.15 -5.34 -12.98
C PHE A 261 -8.60 -6.43 -12.03
N LEU A 262 -8.08 -6.08 -10.85
CA LEU A 262 -7.58 -7.07 -9.89
C LEU A 262 -8.72 -7.88 -9.26
N ARG A 263 -9.88 -7.29 -9.03
CA ARG A 263 -11.06 -7.97 -8.50
C ARG A 263 -11.84 -8.71 -9.58
N GLN A 264 -11.98 -8.12 -10.78
CA GLN A 264 -12.79 -8.62 -11.90
C GLN A 264 -11.90 -9.29 -12.97
N GLN A 265 -11.09 -10.28 -12.58
CA GLN A 265 -10.08 -10.87 -13.46
C GLN A 265 -10.68 -11.56 -14.69
N SER A 266 -11.91 -12.08 -14.63
CA SER A 266 -12.61 -12.68 -15.77
C SER A 266 -13.10 -11.66 -16.83
N GLY A 267 -13.03 -10.35 -16.53
CA GLY A 267 -13.54 -9.30 -17.40
C GLY A 267 -12.59 -8.89 -18.53
N GLN A 268 -13.12 -8.05 -19.45
CA GLN A 268 -12.36 -7.40 -20.54
C GLN A 268 -11.60 -8.40 -21.44
N ASP A 269 -12.27 -9.48 -21.85
CA ASP A 269 -11.70 -10.52 -22.74
C ASP A 269 -10.31 -10.99 -22.28
N GLY A 270 -10.13 -11.15 -20.97
CA GLY A 270 -8.88 -11.59 -20.34
C GLY A 270 -7.84 -10.48 -20.14
N ALA A 271 -8.10 -9.23 -20.54
CA ALA A 271 -7.17 -8.13 -20.28
C ALA A 271 -7.02 -7.85 -18.77
N ASN A 272 -8.11 -7.95 -17.99
CA ASN A 272 -8.05 -7.81 -16.54
C ASN A 272 -7.15 -8.86 -15.88
N GLN A 273 -7.21 -10.12 -16.35
CA GLN A 273 -6.35 -11.19 -15.81
C GLN A 273 -4.87 -10.92 -16.13
N ARG A 274 -4.56 -10.50 -17.35
CA ARG A 274 -3.18 -10.14 -17.72
C ARG A 274 -2.68 -8.95 -16.91
N ALA A 275 -3.53 -7.94 -16.72
CA ALA A 275 -3.24 -6.78 -15.88
C ALA A 275 -2.98 -7.19 -14.41
N ALA A 276 -3.81 -8.04 -13.83
CA ALA A 276 -3.63 -8.54 -12.47
C ALA A 276 -2.30 -9.29 -12.31
N ALA A 277 -1.97 -10.17 -13.28
CA ALA A 277 -0.72 -10.94 -13.27
C ALA A 277 0.54 -10.05 -13.38
N ALA A 278 0.46 -8.92 -14.10
CA ALA A 278 1.56 -7.97 -14.22
C ALA A 278 1.63 -7.00 -13.04
N ALA A 279 0.49 -6.54 -12.53
CA ALA A 279 0.41 -5.52 -11.49
C ALA A 279 0.83 -6.05 -10.10
N TRP A 280 0.54 -7.30 -9.79
CA TRP A 280 0.84 -7.87 -8.47
C TRP A 280 2.34 -7.90 -8.16
N PRO A 281 3.21 -8.52 -8.99
CA PRO A 281 4.66 -8.49 -8.76
C PRO A 281 5.22 -7.06 -8.82
N ARG A 282 4.60 -6.16 -9.58
CA ARG A 282 5.00 -4.75 -9.63
C ARG A 282 4.77 -4.05 -8.29
N MET A 283 3.64 -4.31 -7.63
CA MET A 283 3.36 -3.84 -6.27
C MET A 283 4.33 -4.44 -5.25
N LEU A 284 4.58 -5.75 -5.31
CA LEU A 284 5.52 -6.41 -4.38
C LEU A 284 6.92 -5.81 -4.51
N GLY A 285 7.43 -5.62 -5.72
CA GLY A 285 8.73 -4.97 -5.95
C GLY A 285 8.78 -3.51 -5.49
N TRP A 286 7.63 -2.81 -5.46
CA TRP A 286 7.54 -1.48 -4.84
C TRP A 286 7.70 -1.55 -3.33
N PHE A 287 6.96 -2.43 -2.68
CA PHE A 287 7.06 -2.62 -1.24
C PHE A 287 8.44 -3.16 -0.82
N GLU A 288 9.04 -4.09 -1.54
CA GLU A 288 10.41 -4.57 -1.28
C GLU A 288 11.48 -3.45 -1.32
N ARG A 289 11.23 -2.39 -2.09
CA ARG A 289 12.15 -1.25 -2.20
C ARG A 289 12.04 -0.30 -1.02
N TYR A 290 10.87 -0.14 -0.44
CA TYR A 290 10.57 0.91 0.53
C TYR A 290 10.18 0.39 1.92
N LEU A 291 9.88 -0.89 2.07
CA LEU A 291 9.60 -1.58 3.33
C LEU A 291 10.67 -2.65 3.60
#